data_08b4d6681cdfb8361aa62c8c00cd6b73
#
_entry.id   08b4d6681cdfb8361aa62c8c00cd6b73
#
_cell.length_a   1.000
_cell.length_b   1.000
_cell.length_c   1.000
_cell.angle_alpha   90.00
_cell.angle_beta   90.00
_cell.angle_gamma   90.00
#
_symmetry.space_group_name_H-M   'P 1'
#
loop_
_entity.id
_entity.type
_entity.pdbx_description
1 polymer ?
#
loop_
_entity_poly.entity_id
_entity_poly.type
_entity_poly.pdbx_seq_one_letter_code
_entity_poly.pdbx_strand_id
1 'polypeptide(L)'
;MEILRNIVRHLNKPFPEQSSNFGEPKILAVLSLFVALFLFIFQPFGISTIESNKFLTCLGFGAMTFLGTVIYEFIVGRVLKLKGELGKWTLGKWMLNNLGIMLVISLVNFLFARWVFFGFIQWDLYPAMLYGTFMIGIIPITVLGAFIVWQQERKFMDIAANMNQTSLSAQPEDLKDEQRLFDIPSKQIRYVQGLQNYVTIGYVDGEGMFKKKTERATLKQILESYPDGGIVRSHRSFLVNRQAIISASGNAQGLLLQLAQCDKKVPVSRTYVSVFRD
;
A
#
# COMPACT_ATOMS: atom_id res chain seq x y z
N MET A 1 1.33 -25.41 12.43
CA MET A 1 1.83 -24.12 12.96
C MET A 1 2.51 -23.26 11.89
N GLU A 2 3.27 -23.81 10.97
CA GLU A 2 4.00 -23.09 9.92
C GLU A 2 3.08 -22.40 8.90
N ILE A 3 2.00 -23.05 8.45
CA ILE A 3 1.00 -22.50 7.54
C ILE A 3 0.34 -21.25 8.14
N LEU A 4 -0.08 -21.30 9.40
CA LEU A 4 -0.66 -20.14 10.09
C LEU A 4 0.34 -18.97 10.19
N ARG A 5 1.60 -19.25 10.49
CA ARG A 5 2.67 -18.24 10.55
C ARG A 5 2.90 -17.60 9.18
N ASN A 6 2.85 -18.37 8.10
CA ASN A 6 2.98 -17.87 6.74
C ASN A 6 1.78 -17.00 6.34
N ILE A 7 0.55 -17.40 6.67
CA ILE A 7 -0.66 -16.60 6.43
C ILE A 7 -0.58 -15.26 7.17
N VAL A 8 -0.26 -15.28 8.47
CA VAL A 8 -0.12 -14.05 9.26
C VAL A 8 0.96 -13.14 8.70
N ARG A 9 2.09 -13.70 8.24
CA ARG A 9 3.16 -12.94 7.58
C ARG A 9 2.66 -12.27 6.29
N HIS A 10 1.84 -12.96 5.48
CA HIS A 10 1.26 -12.39 4.26
C HIS A 10 0.24 -11.31 4.55
N LEU A 11 -0.66 -11.51 5.53
CA LEU A 11 -1.66 -10.52 5.93
C LEU A 11 -1.03 -9.25 6.52
N ASN A 12 0.14 -9.36 7.14
CA ASN A 12 0.89 -8.22 7.68
C ASN A 12 1.77 -7.51 6.65
N LYS A 13 1.80 -7.97 5.38
CA LYS A 13 2.50 -7.22 4.32
C LYS A 13 1.88 -5.83 4.17
N PRO A 14 2.71 -4.77 4.06
CA PRO A 14 2.20 -3.43 3.85
C PRO A 14 1.44 -3.37 2.52
N PHE A 15 0.18 -2.96 2.60
CA PHE A 15 -0.67 -2.72 1.44
C PHE A 15 -0.68 -1.22 1.12
N PRO A 16 -0.74 -0.80 -0.15
CA PRO A 16 -0.88 0.61 -0.48
C PRO A 16 -2.06 1.20 0.27
N GLU A 17 -1.80 2.26 1.06
CA GLU A 17 -2.90 2.99 1.66
C GLU A 17 -3.71 3.62 0.53
N GLN A 18 -4.95 3.25 0.46
CA GLN A 18 -5.91 3.98 -0.33
C GLN A 18 -6.17 5.31 0.38
N SER A 19 -5.27 6.27 0.12
CA SER A 19 -5.58 7.64 0.46
C SER A 19 -6.89 8.00 -0.27
N SER A 20 -8.00 8.00 0.45
CA SER A 20 -9.31 8.52 0.07
C SER A 20 -9.94 8.08 -1.27
N ASN A 21 -9.28 7.32 -2.14
CA ASN A 21 -9.78 7.06 -3.49
C ASN A 21 -11.04 6.17 -3.53
N PHE A 22 -11.29 5.35 -2.50
CA PHE A 22 -12.60 4.67 -2.38
C PHE A 22 -13.70 5.61 -1.88
N GLY A 23 -13.34 6.71 -1.22
CA GLY A 23 -14.26 7.80 -0.92
C GLY A 23 -14.49 8.75 -2.10
N GLU A 24 -13.80 8.56 -3.24
CA GLU A 24 -14.12 9.33 -4.43
C GLU A 24 -15.46 8.84 -5.00
N PRO A 25 -16.48 9.71 -5.04
CA PRO A 25 -17.82 9.33 -5.47
C PRO A 25 -17.86 8.73 -6.88
N LYS A 26 -16.87 9.05 -7.71
CA LYS A 26 -16.70 8.48 -9.07
C LYS A 26 -16.42 6.98 -9.04
N ILE A 27 -15.50 6.51 -8.19
CA ILE A 27 -15.17 5.08 -8.10
C ILE A 27 -16.35 4.29 -7.54
N LEU A 28 -17.01 4.84 -6.51
CA LEU A 28 -18.21 4.23 -5.95
C LEU A 28 -19.33 4.13 -6.99
N ALA A 29 -19.55 5.18 -7.79
CA ALA A 29 -20.54 5.19 -8.85
C ALA A 29 -20.22 4.13 -9.93
N VAL A 30 -18.96 3.99 -10.34
CA VAL A 30 -18.53 2.98 -11.32
C VAL A 30 -18.76 1.56 -10.78
N LEU A 31 -18.39 1.29 -9.52
CA LEU A 31 -18.64 -0.02 -8.89
C LEU A 31 -20.12 -0.34 -8.77
N SER A 32 -20.93 0.64 -8.38
CA SER A 32 -22.39 0.49 -8.25
C SER A 32 -23.05 0.25 -9.61
N LEU A 33 -22.60 0.96 -10.64
CA LEU A 33 -23.05 0.74 -12.01
C LEU A 33 -22.62 -0.65 -12.52
N PHE A 34 -21.41 -1.09 -12.21
CA PHE A 34 -20.97 -2.46 -12.51
C PHE A 34 -21.91 -3.50 -11.90
N VAL A 35 -22.28 -3.35 -10.62
CA VAL A 35 -23.22 -4.27 -9.95
C VAL A 35 -24.58 -4.26 -10.66
N ALA A 36 -25.13 -3.09 -10.97
CA ALA A 36 -26.41 -2.97 -11.67
C ALA A 36 -26.39 -3.66 -13.04
N LEU A 37 -25.34 -3.41 -13.84
CA LEU A 37 -25.17 -4.01 -15.17
C LEU A 37 -24.92 -5.52 -15.09
N PHE A 38 -24.11 -5.96 -14.14
CA PHE A 38 -23.87 -7.39 -13.90
C PHE A 38 -25.17 -8.13 -13.59
N LEU A 39 -25.98 -7.59 -12.68
CA LEU A 39 -27.28 -8.17 -12.34
C LEU A 39 -28.24 -8.18 -13.53
N PHE A 40 -28.25 -7.13 -14.33
CA PHE A 40 -29.11 -7.02 -15.51
C PHE A 40 -28.71 -8.00 -16.62
N ILE A 41 -27.41 -8.14 -16.90
CA ILE A 41 -26.90 -8.99 -17.99
C ILE A 41 -26.96 -10.47 -17.61
N PHE A 42 -26.44 -10.83 -16.43
CA PHE A 42 -26.32 -12.23 -16.02
C PHE A 42 -27.56 -12.78 -15.29
N GLN A 43 -28.42 -11.91 -14.77
CA GLN A 43 -29.67 -12.26 -14.07
C GLN A 43 -29.53 -13.38 -13.04
N PRO A 44 -28.49 -13.36 -12.15
CA PRO A 44 -28.30 -14.38 -11.15
C PRO A 44 -29.40 -14.33 -10.07
N PHE A 45 -29.47 -15.37 -9.23
CA PHE A 45 -30.30 -15.41 -8.03
C PHE A 45 -31.81 -15.17 -8.26
N GLY A 46 -32.34 -15.61 -9.39
CA GLY A 46 -33.77 -15.50 -9.71
C GLY A 46 -34.20 -14.14 -10.29
N ILE A 47 -33.27 -13.24 -10.61
CA ILE A 47 -33.61 -11.97 -11.30
C ILE A 47 -34.29 -12.25 -12.67
N SER A 48 -34.00 -13.38 -13.29
CA SER A 48 -34.63 -13.81 -14.54
C SER A 48 -36.18 -13.94 -14.44
N THR A 49 -36.69 -14.26 -13.26
CA THR A 49 -38.13 -14.44 -12.99
C THR A 49 -38.89 -13.12 -12.76
N ILE A 50 -38.20 -11.99 -12.66
CA ILE A 50 -38.83 -10.67 -12.51
C ILE A 50 -39.42 -10.27 -13.84
N GLU A 51 -40.75 -10.17 -13.94
CA GLU A 51 -41.46 -9.88 -15.21
C GLU A 51 -41.49 -8.39 -15.52
N SER A 52 -41.60 -7.51 -14.53
CA SER A 52 -41.76 -6.07 -14.77
C SER A 52 -40.57 -5.27 -14.23
N ASN A 53 -40.18 -4.20 -14.94
CA ASN A 53 -39.16 -3.22 -14.51
C ASN A 53 -37.81 -3.81 -14.08
N LYS A 54 -37.41 -4.95 -14.69
CA LYS A 54 -36.15 -5.65 -14.38
C LYS A 54 -34.94 -4.72 -14.38
N PHE A 55 -34.82 -3.85 -15.37
CA PHE A 55 -33.73 -2.88 -15.44
C PHE A 55 -33.73 -1.92 -14.25
N LEU A 56 -34.91 -1.38 -13.90
CA LEU A 56 -35.05 -0.46 -12.76
C LEU A 56 -34.71 -1.14 -11.43
N THR A 57 -35.11 -2.41 -11.29
CA THR A 57 -34.76 -3.22 -10.10
C THR A 57 -33.25 -3.42 -9.98
N CYS A 58 -32.57 -3.78 -11.06
CA CYS A 58 -31.11 -3.93 -11.07
C CYS A 58 -30.39 -2.60 -10.77
N LEU A 59 -30.93 -1.50 -11.31
CA LEU A 59 -30.42 -0.16 -11.00
C LEU A 59 -30.62 0.19 -9.51
N GLY A 60 -31.76 -0.22 -8.93
CA GLY A 60 -32.03 -0.09 -7.50
C GLY A 60 -31.00 -0.81 -6.63
N PHE A 61 -30.66 -2.06 -6.98
CA PHE A 61 -29.57 -2.79 -6.29
C PHE A 61 -28.23 -2.09 -6.41
N GLY A 62 -27.90 -1.52 -7.59
CA GLY A 62 -26.71 -0.69 -7.75
C GLY A 62 -26.75 0.55 -6.87
N ALA A 63 -27.87 1.27 -6.82
CA ALA A 63 -28.03 2.45 -5.96
C ALA A 63 -27.92 2.08 -4.46
N MET A 64 -28.46 0.95 -4.04
CA MET A 64 -28.31 0.45 -2.67
C MET A 64 -26.88 0.01 -2.35
N THR A 65 -26.17 -0.52 -3.32
CA THR A 65 -24.73 -0.82 -3.19
C THR A 65 -23.92 0.47 -2.97
N PHE A 66 -24.22 1.53 -3.71
CA PHE A 66 -23.62 2.85 -3.50
C PHE A 66 -23.93 3.37 -2.09
N LEU A 67 -25.19 3.36 -1.71
CA LEU A 67 -25.66 3.83 -0.39
C LEU A 67 -25.01 3.05 0.75
N GLY A 68 -24.98 1.72 0.66
CA GLY A 68 -24.36 0.84 1.67
C GLY A 68 -22.88 1.13 1.85
N THR A 69 -22.16 1.39 0.75
CA THR A 69 -20.75 1.76 0.82
C THR A 69 -20.55 3.13 1.47
N VAL A 70 -21.39 4.11 1.12
CA VAL A 70 -21.34 5.45 1.74
C VAL A 70 -21.63 5.38 3.24
N ILE A 71 -22.64 4.59 3.66
CA ILE A 71 -22.97 4.37 5.07
C ILE A 71 -21.76 3.76 5.81
N TYR A 72 -21.17 2.71 5.25
CA TYR A 72 -19.98 2.09 5.85
C TYR A 72 -18.82 3.09 5.99
N GLU A 73 -18.51 3.83 4.93
CA GLU A 73 -17.44 4.83 4.92
C GLU A 73 -17.69 5.94 5.96
N PHE A 74 -18.92 6.38 6.10
CA PHE A 74 -19.30 7.35 7.12
C PHE A 74 -19.11 6.79 8.54
N ILE A 75 -19.58 5.58 8.81
CA ILE A 75 -19.47 4.93 10.13
C ILE A 75 -17.99 4.71 10.48
N VAL A 76 -17.24 4.04 9.61
CA VAL A 76 -15.85 3.65 9.90
C VAL A 76 -14.87 4.83 9.84
N GLY A 77 -15.08 5.73 8.88
CA GLY A 77 -14.20 6.88 8.67
C GLY A 77 -14.45 8.01 9.66
N ARG A 78 -15.72 8.40 9.86
CA ARG A 78 -16.07 9.60 10.61
C ARG A 78 -16.50 9.34 12.05
N VAL A 79 -17.24 8.26 12.30
CA VAL A 79 -17.72 7.93 13.65
C VAL A 79 -16.65 7.19 14.43
N LEU A 80 -16.16 6.08 13.88
CA LEU A 80 -15.19 5.21 14.56
C LEU A 80 -13.74 5.70 14.41
N LYS A 81 -13.47 6.62 13.48
CA LYS A 81 -12.12 7.17 13.18
C LYS A 81 -11.04 6.07 13.01
N LEU A 82 -11.46 4.88 12.53
CA LEU A 82 -10.57 3.73 12.35
C LEU A 82 -9.65 3.87 11.14
N LYS A 83 -9.91 4.82 10.23
CA LYS A 83 -8.99 5.20 9.16
C LYS A 83 -7.84 5.99 9.79
N GLY A 84 -6.90 5.25 10.34
CA GLY A 84 -5.74 5.83 11.03
C GLY A 84 -4.55 6.00 10.12
N GLU A 85 -3.60 6.69 10.63
CA GLU A 85 -2.26 7.12 10.20
C GLU A 85 -1.67 6.45 8.95
N LEU A 86 -1.23 7.28 8.00
CA LEU A 86 -0.46 6.88 6.81
C LEU A 86 0.65 5.87 7.16
N GLY A 87 0.72 4.80 6.38
CA GLY A 87 1.79 3.80 6.50
C GLY A 87 1.49 2.59 7.40
N LYS A 88 0.32 2.52 8.01
CA LYS A 88 -0.09 1.38 8.87
C LYS A 88 -1.06 0.38 8.21
N TRP A 89 -1.42 0.60 6.92
CA TRP A 89 -2.28 -0.34 6.21
C TRP A 89 -1.54 -1.62 5.83
N THR A 90 -2.18 -2.75 6.13
CA THR A 90 -1.70 -4.08 5.74
C THR A 90 -2.74 -4.75 4.85
N LEU A 91 -2.32 -5.78 4.12
CA LEU A 91 -3.24 -6.58 3.29
C LEU A 91 -4.41 -7.12 4.11
N GLY A 92 -4.16 -7.59 5.33
CA GLY A 92 -5.21 -8.08 6.22
C GLY A 92 -6.21 -7.01 6.61
N LYS A 93 -5.77 -5.78 6.91
CA LYS A 93 -6.65 -4.65 7.20
C LYS A 93 -7.49 -4.26 5.97
N TRP A 94 -6.88 -4.27 4.79
CA TRP A 94 -7.59 -4.02 3.54
C TRP A 94 -8.67 -5.07 3.28
N MET A 95 -8.35 -6.36 3.47
CA MET A 95 -9.32 -7.44 3.33
C MET A 95 -10.47 -7.32 4.35
N LEU A 96 -10.15 -7.02 5.62
CA LEU A 96 -11.15 -6.84 6.67
C LEU A 96 -12.07 -5.65 6.39
N ASN A 97 -11.52 -4.54 5.89
CA ASN A 97 -12.30 -3.38 5.48
C ASN A 97 -13.29 -3.72 4.35
N ASN A 98 -12.83 -4.44 3.31
CA ASN A 98 -13.71 -4.86 2.22
C ASN A 98 -14.79 -5.86 2.69
N LEU A 99 -14.44 -6.76 3.62
CA LEU A 99 -15.41 -7.65 4.26
C LEU A 99 -16.52 -6.85 4.98
N GLY A 100 -16.14 -5.82 5.74
CA GLY A 100 -17.08 -4.93 6.40
C GLY A 100 -18.00 -4.18 5.42
N ILE A 101 -17.44 -3.67 4.33
CA ILE A 101 -18.22 -3.03 3.25
C ILE A 101 -19.27 -4.02 2.69
N MET A 102 -18.86 -5.25 2.38
CA MET A 102 -19.75 -6.27 1.81
C MET A 102 -20.89 -6.64 2.77
N LEU A 103 -20.61 -6.71 4.08
CA LEU A 103 -21.63 -6.97 5.10
C LEU A 103 -22.69 -5.87 5.12
N VAL A 104 -22.28 -4.60 5.08
CA VAL A 104 -23.24 -3.48 5.06
C VAL A 104 -24.00 -3.43 3.74
N ILE A 105 -23.33 -3.63 2.60
CA ILE A 105 -23.98 -3.70 1.29
C ILE A 105 -25.04 -4.83 1.27
N SER A 106 -24.70 -6.01 1.78
CA SER A 106 -25.63 -7.15 1.79
C SER A 106 -26.88 -6.86 2.63
N LEU A 107 -26.71 -6.19 3.78
CA LEU A 107 -27.82 -5.79 4.62
C LEU A 107 -28.72 -4.76 3.93
N VAL A 108 -28.14 -3.72 3.34
CA VAL A 108 -28.91 -2.68 2.63
C VAL A 108 -29.64 -3.26 1.42
N ASN A 109 -29.00 -4.11 0.64
CA ASN A 109 -29.61 -4.79 -0.50
C ASN A 109 -30.72 -5.77 -0.06
N PHE A 110 -30.52 -6.47 1.07
CA PHE A 110 -31.55 -7.34 1.64
C PHE A 110 -32.80 -6.56 2.03
N LEU A 111 -32.63 -5.46 2.76
CA LEU A 111 -33.76 -4.61 3.16
C LEU A 111 -34.49 -4.02 1.95
N PHE A 112 -33.77 -3.58 0.94
CA PHE A 112 -34.33 -3.10 -0.31
C PHE A 112 -35.13 -4.19 -1.04
N ALA A 113 -34.58 -5.39 -1.20
CA ALA A 113 -35.27 -6.50 -1.83
C ALA A 113 -36.54 -6.89 -1.06
N ARG A 114 -36.51 -6.91 0.27
CA ARG A 114 -37.67 -7.20 1.09
C ARG A 114 -38.77 -6.14 0.95
N TRP A 115 -38.39 -4.88 0.94
CA TRP A 115 -39.33 -3.78 0.76
C TRP A 115 -39.99 -3.77 -0.63
N VAL A 116 -39.18 -3.96 -1.69
CA VAL A 116 -39.68 -3.90 -3.09
C VAL A 116 -40.55 -5.09 -3.47
N PHE A 117 -40.18 -6.31 -3.04
CA PHE A 117 -40.84 -7.53 -3.52
C PHE A 117 -41.85 -8.12 -2.57
N PHE A 118 -41.71 -7.91 -1.26
CA PHE A 118 -42.47 -8.69 -0.29
C PHE A 118 -43.23 -7.85 0.73
N GLY A 119 -42.83 -6.63 1.00
CA GLY A 119 -43.44 -5.76 2.00
C GLY A 119 -43.21 -6.19 3.45
N PHE A 120 -42.51 -7.31 3.72
CA PHE A 120 -42.16 -7.81 5.05
C PHE A 120 -40.77 -8.42 5.09
N ILE A 121 -40.17 -8.47 6.29
CA ILE A 121 -38.79 -8.93 6.48
C ILE A 121 -38.81 -10.38 6.97
N GLN A 122 -38.08 -11.24 6.24
CA GLN A 122 -37.81 -12.64 6.60
C GLN A 122 -36.31 -12.82 6.76
N TRP A 123 -35.80 -12.86 7.97
CA TRP A 123 -34.37 -12.92 8.25
C TRP A 123 -33.70 -14.25 7.88
N ASP A 124 -34.45 -15.33 7.78
CA ASP A 124 -34.01 -16.64 7.33
C ASP A 124 -33.44 -16.62 5.87
N LEU A 125 -33.86 -15.63 5.08
CA LEU A 125 -33.37 -15.43 3.72
C LEU A 125 -32.12 -14.52 3.63
N TYR A 126 -31.71 -13.89 4.70
CA TYR A 126 -30.53 -13.02 4.71
C TYR A 126 -29.22 -13.75 4.33
N PRO A 127 -28.96 -15.00 4.80
CA PRO A 127 -27.76 -15.73 4.38
C PRO A 127 -27.63 -15.93 2.87
N ALA A 128 -28.72 -16.11 2.16
CA ALA A 128 -28.72 -16.22 0.70
C ALA A 128 -28.33 -14.89 0.03
N MET A 129 -28.83 -13.77 0.53
CA MET A 129 -28.46 -12.43 0.05
C MET A 129 -26.98 -12.14 0.35
N LEU A 130 -26.51 -12.50 1.52
CA LEU A 130 -25.12 -12.38 1.93
C LEU A 130 -24.21 -13.15 0.96
N TYR A 131 -24.52 -14.43 0.73
CA TYR A 131 -23.79 -15.27 -0.22
C TYR A 131 -23.75 -14.65 -1.63
N GLY A 132 -24.88 -14.20 -2.15
CA GLY A 132 -24.98 -13.55 -3.46
C GLY A 132 -24.12 -12.28 -3.55
N THR A 133 -24.16 -11.44 -2.51
CA THR A 133 -23.35 -10.23 -2.42
C THR A 133 -21.85 -10.54 -2.47
N PHE A 134 -21.41 -11.59 -1.75
CA PHE A 134 -20.03 -12.02 -1.75
C PHE A 134 -19.60 -12.58 -3.12
N MET A 135 -20.43 -13.39 -3.75
CA MET A 135 -20.15 -13.95 -5.08
C MET A 135 -19.95 -12.86 -6.14
N ILE A 136 -20.80 -11.84 -6.13
CA ILE A 136 -20.68 -10.72 -7.09
C ILE A 136 -19.52 -9.80 -6.72
N GLY A 137 -19.35 -9.49 -5.44
CA GLY A 137 -18.39 -8.49 -4.95
C GLY A 137 -16.93 -8.94 -5.02
N ILE A 138 -16.66 -10.26 -4.99
CA ILE A 138 -15.26 -10.76 -5.01
C ILE A 138 -14.51 -10.37 -6.30
N ILE A 139 -15.21 -10.32 -7.43
CA ILE A 139 -14.63 -9.99 -8.73
C ILE A 139 -14.13 -8.54 -8.76
N PRO A 140 -14.96 -7.50 -8.54
CA PRO A 140 -14.49 -6.12 -8.59
C PRO A 140 -13.48 -5.80 -7.47
N ILE A 141 -13.60 -6.44 -6.30
CA ILE A 141 -12.63 -6.23 -5.20
C ILE A 141 -11.26 -6.77 -5.57
N THR A 142 -11.18 -7.98 -6.15
CA THR A 142 -9.89 -8.55 -6.56
C THR A 142 -9.25 -7.77 -7.69
N VAL A 143 -10.03 -7.38 -8.71
CA VAL A 143 -9.55 -6.55 -9.83
C VAL A 143 -9.03 -5.21 -9.32
N LEU A 144 -9.77 -4.57 -8.43
CA LEU A 144 -9.39 -3.28 -7.87
C LEU A 144 -8.15 -3.40 -6.98
N GLY A 145 -8.06 -4.44 -6.14
CA GLY A 145 -6.87 -4.72 -5.34
C GLY A 145 -5.62 -4.93 -6.19
N ALA A 146 -5.75 -5.71 -7.27
CA ALA A 146 -4.67 -5.91 -8.23
C ALA A 146 -4.27 -4.60 -8.94
N PHE A 147 -5.25 -3.79 -9.34
CA PHE A 147 -5.03 -2.49 -9.97
C PHE A 147 -4.27 -1.52 -9.05
N ILE A 148 -4.65 -1.44 -7.76
CA ILE A 148 -3.98 -0.60 -6.77
C ILE A 148 -2.52 -1.00 -6.61
N VAL A 149 -2.25 -2.30 -6.49
CA VAL A 149 -0.88 -2.82 -6.36
C VAL A 149 -0.08 -2.49 -7.61
N TRP A 150 -0.63 -2.74 -8.79
CA TRP A 150 0.01 -2.46 -10.07
C TRP A 150 0.30 -0.95 -10.28
N GLN A 151 -0.64 -0.07 -9.96
CA GLN A 151 -0.44 1.38 -10.04
C GLN A 151 0.68 1.86 -9.09
N GLN A 152 0.72 1.30 -7.88
CA GLN A 152 1.75 1.62 -6.90
C GLN A 152 3.13 1.13 -7.36
N GLU A 153 3.19 -0.06 -7.95
CA GLU A 153 4.42 -0.62 -8.49
C GLU A 153 4.96 0.24 -9.64
N ARG A 154 4.11 0.60 -10.61
CA ARG A 154 4.48 1.53 -11.69
C ARG A 154 5.05 2.83 -11.16
N LYS A 155 4.39 3.45 -10.19
CA LYS A 155 4.87 4.70 -9.59
C LYS A 155 6.29 4.58 -9.02
N PHE A 156 6.61 3.48 -8.36
CA PHE A 156 7.96 3.27 -7.83
C PHE A 156 8.97 2.90 -8.92
N MET A 157 8.54 2.19 -9.98
CA MET A 157 9.38 1.92 -11.13
C MET A 157 9.76 3.22 -11.88
N ASP A 158 8.81 4.14 -12.06
CA ASP A 158 9.07 5.44 -12.70
C ASP A 158 10.05 6.28 -11.87
N ILE A 159 9.89 6.30 -10.53
CA ILE A 159 10.85 6.99 -9.65
C ILE A 159 12.24 6.37 -9.75
N ALA A 160 12.33 5.04 -9.75
CA ALA A 160 13.58 4.33 -9.90
C ALA A 160 14.26 4.62 -11.25
N ALA A 161 13.48 4.67 -12.33
CA ALA A 161 13.99 5.01 -13.68
C ALA A 161 14.57 6.42 -13.72
N ASN A 162 13.87 7.40 -13.15
CA ASN A 162 14.35 8.79 -13.06
C ASN A 162 15.64 8.87 -12.23
N MET A 163 15.71 8.20 -11.07
CA MET A 163 16.95 8.15 -10.28
C MET A 163 18.12 7.56 -11.06
N ASN A 164 17.89 6.49 -11.80
CA ASN A 164 18.94 5.85 -12.59
C ASN A 164 19.46 6.77 -13.71
N GLN A 165 18.60 7.57 -14.32
CA GLN A 165 19.01 8.57 -15.32
C GLN A 165 19.82 9.70 -14.69
N THR A 166 19.39 10.21 -13.54
CA THR A 166 20.07 11.30 -12.83
C THR A 166 21.42 10.85 -12.28
N SER A 167 21.52 9.62 -11.76
CA SER A 167 22.79 9.06 -11.25
C SER A 167 23.84 8.87 -12.34
N LEU A 168 23.43 8.66 -13.59
CA LEU A 168 24.33 8.57 -14.75
C LEU A 168 24.85 9.93 -15.20
N SER A 169 24.17 11.02 -14.86
CA SER A 169 24.51 12.39 -15.28
C SER A 169 25.16 13.24 -14.17
N ALA A 170 25.07 12.82 -12.92
CA ALA A 170 25.66 13.54 -11.79
C ALA A 170 27.16 13.24 -11.69
N GLN A 171 27.99 14.23 -12.00
CA GLN A 171 29.40 14.24 -11.58
C GLN A 171 29.44 14.26 -10.04
N PRO A 172 30.40 13.57 -9.40
CA PRO A 172 30.56 13.61 -7.95
C PRO A 172 30.82 15.06 -7.53
N GLU A 173 29.86 15.69 -6.87
CA GLU A 173 30.12 16.95 -6.17
C GLU A 173 31.21 16.68 -5.12
N ASP A 174 32.23 17.53 -5.10
CA ASP A 174 33.33 17.47 -4.15
C ASP A 174 32.80 17.69 -2.72
N LEU A 175 32.44 16.59 -2.06
CA LEU A 175 32.24 16.63 -0.60
C LEU A 175 33.57 16.97 0.05
N LYS A 176 33.55 17.95 0.91
CA LYS A 176 34.72 18.30 1.76
C LYS A 176 35.15 17.05 2.52
N ASP A 177 36.41 16.69 2.37
CA ASP A 177 37.04 15.45 2.81
C ASP A 177 37.15 15.31 4.35
N GLU A 178 36.57 16.25 5.12
CA GLU A 178 36.82 16.42 6.55
C GLU A 178 35.85 15.70 7.47
N GLN A 179 34.70 15.20 6.97
CA GLN A 179 33.73 14.55 7.84
C GLN A 179 34.00 13.05 8.01
N ARG A 180 34.35 12.66 9.22
CA ARG A 180 34.57 11.25 9.57
C ARG A 180 33.52 10.75 10.57
N LEU A 181 33.11 9.52 10.39
CA LEU A 181 32.25 8.79 11.32
C LEU A 181 33.03 7.61 11.90
N PHE A 182 33.34 7.68 13.20
CA PHE A 182 34.16 6.65 13.85
C PHE A 182 35.44 6.31 13.07
N ASP A 183 36.19 7.33 12.65
CA ASP A 183 37.43 7.25 11.85
C ASP A 183 37.23 6.82 10.38
N ILE A 184 35.98 6.62 9.93
CA ILE A 184 35.66 6.27 8.53
C ILE A 184 35.31 7.55 7.76
N PRO A 185 36.02 7.87 6.66
CA PRO A 185 35.66 8.99 5.80
C PRO A 185 34.26 8.84 5.22
N SER A 186 33.50 9.93 5.15
CA SER A 186 32.09 9.90 4.66
C SER A 186 31.95 9.32 3.25
N LYS A 187 32.90 9.60 2.38
CA LYS A 187 32.97 9.07 0.99
C LYS A 187 33.07 7.54 0.94
N GLN A 188 33.63 6.92 1.96
CA GLN A 188 33.77 5.47 2.04
C GLN A 188 32.49 4.78 2.53
N ILE A 189 31.64 5.49 3.26
CA ILE A 189 30.40 4.93 3.80
C ILE A 189 29.42 4.63 2.66
N ARG A 190 28.84 3.44 2.69
CA ARG A 190 27.78 3.00 1.76
C ARG A 190 26.41 3.08 2.41
N TYR A 191 26.27 2.49 3.59
CA TYR A 191 25.05 2.54 4.38
C TYR A 191 25.34 2.46 5.85
N VAL A 192 24.35 2.86 6.67
CA VAL A 192 24.33 2.61 8.12
C VAL A 192 23.03 1.91 8.47
N GLN A 193 23.12 0.77 9.15
CA GLN A 193 21.96 0.00 9.61
C GLN A 193 21.84 0.08 11.12
N GLY A 194 20.69 0.52 11.64
CA GLY A 194 20.36 0.53 13.06
C GLY A 194 19.94 -0.87 13.54
N LEU A 195 20.54 -1.31 14.65
CA LEU A 195 20.24 -2.56 15.34
C LEU A 195 20.10 -2.26 16.83
N GLN A 196 18.89 -1.94 17.28
CA GLN A 196 18.62 -1.50 18.66
C GLN A 196 19.50 -0.31 19.09
N ASN A 197 20.42 -0.50 20.00
CA ASN A 197 21.34 0.52 20.52
C ASN A 197 22.69 0.59 19.78
N TYR A 198 22.83 -0.16 18.70
CA TYR A 198 24.02 -0.23 17.88
C TYR A 198 23.71 0.12 16.44
N VAL A 199 24.73 0.53 15.71
CA VAL A 199 24.67 0.71 14.27
C VAL A 199 25.76 -0.12 13.61
N THR A 200 25.43 -0.73 12.48
CA THR A 200 26.41 -1.39 11.59
C THR A 200 26.65 -0.47 10.41
N ILE A 201 27.88 -0.02 10.24
CA ILE A 201 28.34 0.83 9.15
C ILE A 201 28.95 -0.08 8.09
N GLY A 202 28.38 -0.10 6.90
CA GLY A 202 28.96 -0.73 5.71
C GLY A 202 29.76 0.31 4.93
N TYR A 203 31.04 0.07 4.74
CA TYR A 203 31.97 1.01 4.07
C TYR A 203 32.98 0.27 3.20
N VAL A 204 33.61 1.01 2.31
CA VAL A 204 34.71 0.51 1.48
C VAL A 204 35.98 1.17 1.96
N ASP A 205 37.00 0.38 2.25
CA ASP A 205 38.27 0.90 2.76
C ASP A 205 39.15 1.50 1.62
N GLY A 206 40.36 1.99 2.01
CA GLY A 206 41.30 2.57 1.03
C GLY A 206 41.81 1.60 -0.02
N GLU A 207 41.65 0.29 0.17
CA GLU A 207 42.01 -0.78 -0.75
C GLU A 207 40.86 -1.20 -1.66
N GLY A 208 39.66 -0.57 -1.53
CA GLY A 208 38.47 -0.88 -2.29
C GLY A 208 37.69 -2.08 -1.79
N MET A 209 38.02 -2.61 -0.61
CA MET A 209 37.37 -3.78 -0.02
C MET A 209 36.19 -3.36 0.87
N PHE A 210 35.03 -4.03 0.67
CA PHE A 210 33.85 -3.77 1.50
C PHE A 210 34.02 -4.35 2.89
N LYS A 211 33.87 -3.52 3.92
CA LYS A 211 33.97 -3.88 5.34
C LYS A 211 32.74 -3.44 6.13
N LYS A 212 32.55 -4.02 7.30
CA LYS A 212 31.51 -3.64 8.25
C LYS A 212 32.12 -3.35 9.61
N LYS A 213 31.69 -2.25 10.23
CA LYS A 213 32.04 -1.86 11.60
C LYS A 213 30.77 -1.67 12.41
N THR A 214 30.73 -2.19 13.63
CA THR A 214 29.59 -2.01 14.53
C THR A 214 29.99 -1.11 15.68
N GLU A 215 29.18 -0.06 15.91
CA GLU A 215 29.43 0.95 16.94
C GLU A 215 28.17 1.22 17.75
N ARG A 216 28.34 1.70 18.98
CA ARG A 216 27.23 2.07 19.86
C ARG A 216 26.79 3.50 19.53
N ALA A 217 25.75 3.64 18.73
CA ALA A 217 25.17 4.91 18.33
C ALA A 217 23.73 4.71 17.87
N THR A 218 23.00 5.82 17.69
CA THR A 218 21.68 5.84 17.08
C THR A 218 21.74 6.43 15.68
N LEU A 219 20.83 6.01 14.80
CA LEU A 219 20.72 6.58 13.45
C LEU A 219 20.48 8.10 13.47
N LYS A 220 19.82 8.61 14.53
CA LYS A 220 19.57 10.04 14.70
C LYS A 220 20.88 10.80 14.93
N GLN A 221 21.71 10.33 15.84
CA GLN A 221 23.02 10.93 16.13
C GLN A 221 23.90 10.97 14.89
N ILE A 222 23.91 9.89 14.11
CA ILE A 222 24.67 9.85 12.86
C ILE A 222 24.15 10.88 11.85
N LEU A 223 22.83 10.98 11.68
CA LEU A 223 22.25 11.94 10.73
C LEU A 223 22.55 13.39 11.12
N GLU A 224 22.54 13.70 12.42
CA GLU A 224 22.90 15.02 12.97
C GLU A 224 24.39 15.37 12.75
N SER A 225 25.26 14.36 12.66
CA SER A 225 26.68 14.54 12.37
C SER A 225 26.98 14.84 10.89
N TYR A 226 25.97 14.69 9.98
CA TYR A 226 26.10 14.92 8.54
C TYR A 226 25.03 15.90 8.01
N PRO A 227 25.09 17.18 8.39
CA PRO A 227 24.08 18.17 8.00
C PRO A 227 24.06 18.45 6.47
N ASP A 228 25.16 18.20 5.78
CA ASP A 228 25.34 18.56 4.36
C ASP A 228 24.61 17.59 3.38
N GLY A 229 23.75 16.69 3.87
CA GLY A 229 22.85 15.89 3.04
C GLY A 229 23.51 14.73 2.28
N GLY A 230 24.80 14.45 2.46
CA GLY A 230 25.46 13.31 1.82
C GLY A 230 24.94 11.96 2.32
N ILE A 231 24.63 11.86 3.60
CA ILE A 231 23.99 10.68 4.22
C ILE A 231 22.55 11.00 4.54
N VAL A 232 21.61 10.25 3.96
CA VAL A 232 20.18 10.49 4.08
C VAL A 232 19.45 9.26 4.62
N ARG A 233 18.28 9.50 5.20
CA ARG A 233 17.45 8.43 5.72
C ARG A 233 16.66 7.76 4.61
N SER A 234 16.86 6.46 4.42
CA SER A 234 16.13 5.65 3.44
C SER A 234 15.04 4.79 4.07
N HIS A 235 15.23 4.40 5.34
CA HIS A 235 14.30 3.53 6.06
C HIS A 235 14.35 3.83 7.55
N ARG A 236 13.36 3.37 8.34
CA ARG A 236 13.40 3.51 9.81
C ARG A 236 14.68 2.94 10.47
N SER A 237 15.30 1.97 9.81
CA SER A 237 16.53 1.30 10.27
C SER A 237 17.71 1.43 9.31
N PHE A 238 17.66 2.32 8.30
CA PHE A 238 18.77 2.53 7.37
C PHE A 238 18.97 4.01 7.04
N LEU A 239 20.25 4.38 6.99
CA LEU A 239 20.76 5.57 6.29
C LEU A 239 21.59 5.09 5.09
N VAL A 240 21.67 5.89 4.06
CA VAL A 240 22.43 5.60 2.83
C VAL A 240 23.21 6.84 2.39
N ASN A 241 24.41 6.63 1.87
CA ASN A 241 25.14 7.68 1.20
C ASN A 241 24.58 7.84 -0.23
N ARG A 242 24.05 9.04 -0.55
CA ARG A 242 23.48 9.35 -1.88
C ARG A 242 24.48 9.11 -3.00
N GLN A 243 25.74 9.49 -2.81
CA GLN A 243 26.79 9.37 -3.82
C GLN A 243 27.21 7.92 -4.10
N ALA A 244 26.91 7.01 -3.18
CA ALA A 244 27.19 5.59 -3.36
C ALA A 244 26.09 4.85 -4.16
N ILE A 245 24.98 5.50 -4.51
CA ILE A 245 23.87 4.87 -5.22
C ILE A 245 24.24 4.73 -6.70
N ILE A 246 24.29 3.49 -7.20
CA ILE A 246 24.52 3.18 -8.62
C ILE A 246 23.25 2.88 -9.38
N SER A 247 22.24 2.32 -8.70
CA SER A 247 20.95 2.08 -9.31
C SER A 247 19.84 1.93 -8.27
N ALA A 248 18.60 2.16 -8.71
CA ALA A 248 17.41 1.94 -7.94
C ALA A 248 16.46 0.99 -8.69
N SER A 249 15.72 0.18 -7.96
CA SER A 249 14.62 -0.63 -8.49
C SER A 249 13.35 -0.40 -7.65
N GLY A 250 12.19 -0.31 -8.32
CA GLY A 250 10.90 -0.08 -7.68
C GLY A 250 10.09 -1.37 -7.57
N ASN A 251 9.32 -1.50 -6.48
CA ASN A 251 8.28 -2.50 -6.33
C ASN A 251 7.08 -1.93 -5.54
N ALA A 252 6.02 -2.69 -5.38
CA ALA A 252 4.81 -2.25 -4.66
C ALA A 252 5.06 -1.82 -3.20
N GLN A 253 6.20 -2.15 -2.60
CA GLN A 253 6.56 -1.83 -1.22
C GLN A 253 7.43 -0.57 -1.08
N GLY A 254 8.11 -0.13 -2.16
CA GLY A 254 9.02 1.02 -2.17
C GLY A 254 10.16 0.85 -3.16
N LEU A 255 11.30 1.46 -2.85
CA LEU A 255 12.51 1.34 -3.66
C LEU A 255 13.54 0.44 -2.97
N LEU A 256 14.39 -0.19 -3.78
CA LEU A 256 15.59 -0.90 -3.36
C LEU A 256 16.77 -0.25 -4.06
N LEU A 257 17.76 0.22 -3.30
CA LEU A 257 18.96 0.88 -3.78
C LEU A 257 20.10 -0.12 -3.88
N GLN A 258 20.76 -0.15 -5.01
CA GLN A 258 22.04 -0.83 -5.19
C GLN A 258 23.16 0.20 -4.97
N LEU A 259 24.17 -0.17 -4.18
CA LEU A 259 25.28 0.72 -3.83
C LEU A 259 26.58 0.22 -4.44
N ALA A 260 27.46 1.16 -4.74
CA ALA A 260 28.78 0.86 -5.31
C ALA A 260 29.59 -0.05 -4.37
N GLN A 261 30.19 -1.10 -4.93
CA GLN A 261 31.03 -2.06 -4.20
C GLN A 261 30.33 -2.67 -2.96
N CYS A 262 29.01 -2.88 -3.05
CA CYS A 262 28.23 -3.43 -1.95
C CYS A 262 27.13 -4.34 -2.50
N ASP A 263 27.12 -5.61 -2.12
CA ASP A 263 26.10 -6.59 -2.56
C ASP A 263 24.74 -6.39 -1.87
N LYS A 264 24.75 -5.67 -0.75
CA LYS A 264 23.53 -5.45 0.02
C LYS A 264 22.67 -4.38 -0.62
N LYS A 265 21.44 -4.75 -1.00
CA LYS A 265 20.41 -3.80 -1.41
C LYS A 265 19.80 -3.12 -0.18
N VAL A 266 19.74 -1.79 -0.21
CA VAL A 266 19.21 -0.97 0.88
C VAL A 266 17.77 -0.57 0.57
N PRO A 267 16.80 -0.86 1.45
CA PRO A 267 15.41 -0.51 1.23
C PRO A 267 15.17 0.99 1.46
N VAL A 268 14.30 1.57 0.62
CA VAL A 268 13.71 2.90 0.85
C VAL A 268 12.23 2.71 1.16
N SER A 269 11.82 3.05 2.36
CA SER A 269 10.40 2.97 2.70
C SER A 269 9.63 4.14 2.08
N ARG A 270 8.33 3.95 1.86
CA ARG A 270 7.42 4.93 1.21
C ARG A 270 7.55 6.34 1.79
N THR A 271 7.71 6.44 3.11
CA THR A 271 7.84 7.71 3.85
C THR A 271 9.08 8.51 3.44
N TYR A 272 10.15 7.83 3.00
CA TYR A 272 11.43 8.46 2.67
C TYR A 272 11.70 8.56 1.16
N VAL A 273 10.76 8.11 0.31
CA VAL A 273 10.93 8.17 -1.15
C VAL A 273 11.04 9.61 -1.64
N SER A 274 10.36 10.57 -0.99
CA SER A 274 10.45 11.99 -1.34
C SER A 274 11.87 12.55 -1.25
N VAL A 275 12.69 12.02 -0.34
CA VAL A 275 14.10 12.43 -0.17
C VAL A 275 14.94 12.11 -1.41
N PHE A 276 14.50 11.20 -2.26
CA PHE A 276 15.23 10.71 -3.44
C PHE A 276 14.60 11.17 -4.77
N ARG A 277 13.70 12.15 -4.72
CA ARG A 277 12.98 12.64 -5.92
C ARG A 277 13.62 13.87 -6.57
N ASP A 278 14.57 14.48 -5.88
CA ASP A 278 15.23 15.70 -6.34
C ASP A 278 16.38 15.37 -7.28
#